data_c4a2e73575ceac4b48f3ca7720353f3e
#
_entry.id   c4a2e73575ceac4b48f3ca7720353f3e
#
_cell.length_a   1.000
_cell.length_b   1.000
_cell.length_c   1.000
_cell.angle_alpha   90.00
_cell.angle_beta   90.00
_cell.angle_gamma   90.00
#
_symmetry.space_group_name_H-M   'P 1'
#
loop_
_entity.id
_entity.type
_entity.pdbx_description
1 polymer ?
#
loop_
_entity_poly.entity_id
_entity_poly.type
_entity_poly.pdbx_seq_one_letter_code
_entity_poly.pdbx_strand_id
1 'polypeptide(L)'
;DLYRVETVIEKPTPTAAEQHLIVSGLRAGYYLCFFGMHVLTPTIFDILEEQIGALKQQTEQSDVTGITLAAALAVLAGREQYLALEKHDSRYDVGVKYGLLTAQLALALNGRDHDEVLAKLLALLAQRELSTAQA
;
A
#
# COMPACT_ATOMS: atom_id res chain seq x y z
N ASP A 1 12.79 6.41 -8.64
CA ASP A 1 12.30 6.98 -9.91
C ASP A 1 11.01 7.78 -9.69
N LEU A 2 10.67 8.64 -10.65
CA LEU A 2 9.45 9.45 -10.64
C LEU A 2 8.60 9.07 -11.87
N TYR A 3 7.37 8.69 -11.64
CA TYR A 3 6.43 8.27 -12.68
C TYR A 3 5.25 9.22 -12.78
N ARG A 4 4.74 9.42 -13.99
CA ARG A 4 3.43 10.02 -14.19
C ARG A 4 2.39 8.92 -14.08
N VAL A 5 1.39 9.12 -13.22
CA VAL A 5 0.27 8.20 -13.07
C VAL A 5 -0.73 8.46 -14.18
N GLU A 6 -1.04 7.44 -14.96
CA GLU A 6 -2.03 7.48 -16.04
C GLU A 6 -3.30 6.73 -15.68
N THR A 7 -3.17 5.66 -14.92
CA THR A 7 -4.30 4.79 -14.53
C THR A 7 -4.13 4.32 -13.09
N VAL A 8 -5.24 4.21 -12.38
CA VAL A 8 -5.32 3.67 -11.02
C VAL A 8 -6.44 2.64 -10.98
N ILE A 9 -6.13 1.41 -10.55
CA ILE A 9 -7.12 0.34 -10.38
C ILE A 9 -6.94 -0.25 -8.97
N GLU A 10 -8.03 -0.29 -8.22
CA GLU A 10 -8.02 -0.90 -6.88
C GLU A 10 -8.25 -2.40 -6.98
N LYS A 11 -7.37 -3.19 -6.34
CA LYS A 11 -7.46 -4.65 -6.27
C LYS A 11 -7.77 -5.31 -7.61
N PRO A 12 -6.98 -5.03 -8.67
CA PRO A 12 -7.23 -5.60 -9.99
C PRO A 12 -7.14 -7.12 -9.95
N THR A 13 -7.89 -7.79 -10.83
CA THR A 13 -7.62 -9.20 -11.12
C THR A 13 -6.26 -9.33 -11.82
N PRO A 14 -5.59 -10.49 -11.78
CA PRO A 14 -4.32 -10.69 -12.50
C PRO A 14 -4.42 -10.32 -13.99
N THR A 15 -5.49 -10.74 -14.65
CA THR A 15 -5.74 -10.41 -16.07
C THR A 15 -5.89 -8.90 -16.29
N ALA A 16 -6.63 -8.21 -15.43
CA ALA A 16 -6.80 -6.75 -15.54
C ALA A 16 -5.46 -6.01 -15.32
N ALA A 17 -4.64 -6.49 -14.38
CA ALA A 17 -3.31 -5.93 -14.14
C ALA A 17 -2.39 -6.11 -15.35
N GLU A 18 -2.38 -7.30 -15.97
CA GLU A 18 -1.60 -7.60 -17.17
C GLU A 18 -2.05 -6.79 -18.40
N GLN A 19 -3.32 -6.40 -18.47
CA GLN A 19 -3.84 -5.61 -19.59
C GLN A 19 -3.63 -4.10 -19.42
N HIS A 20 -3.70 -3.58 -18.19
CA HIS A 20 -3.84 -2.14 -17.97
C HIS A 20 -2.74 -1.51 -17.10
N LEU A 21 -1.93 -2.31 -16.40
CA LEU A 21 -0.96 -1.81 -15.41
C LEU A 21 0.48 -2.14 -15.75
N ILE A 22 0.78 -2.40 -17.01
CA ILE A 22 2.15 -2.66 -17.48
C ILE A 22 2.95 -1.37 -17.42
N VAL A 23 4.10 -1.41 -16.74
CA VAL A 23 5.05 -0.31 -16.69
C VAL A 23 6.32 -0.70 -17.43
N SER A 24 6.75 0.13 -18.39
CA SER A 24 7.98 -0.09 -19.13
C SER A 24 9.18 -0.14 -18.20
N GLY A 25 10.01 -1.15 -18.35
CA GLY A 25 11.20 -1.37 -17.50
C GLY A 25 10.96 -2.27 -16.29
N LEU A 26 9.72 -2.58 -15.93
CA LEU A 26 9.42 -3.59 -14.92
C LEU A 26 9.35 -5.00 -15.54
N ARG A 27 9.76 -5.98 -14.75
CA ARG A 27 9.62 -7.40 -15.11
C ARG A 27 8.14 -7.76 -15.21
N ALA A 28 7.78 -8.63 -16.15
CA ALA A 28 6.42 -9.17 -16.30
C ALA A 28 5.91 -9.74 -14.95
N GLY A 29 4.68 -9.40 -14.59
CA GLY A 29 4.07 -9.77 -13.31
C GLY A 29 4.42 -8.86 -12.13
N TYR A 30 5.21 -7.80 -12.35
CA TYR A 30 5.50 -6.78 -11.34
C TYR A 30 4.77 -5.48 -11.69
N TYR A 31 4.19 -4.85 -10.68
CA TYR A 31 3.38 -3.65 -10.81
C TYR A 31 3.76 -2.62 -9.76
N LEU A 32 3.61 -1.34 -10.09
CA LEU A 32 3.73 -0.28 -9.10
C LEU A 32 2.47 -0.22 -8.26
N CYS A 33 2.63 -0.17 -6.94
CA CYS A 33 1.51 -0.11 -5.99
C CYS A 33 1.62 1.15 -5.13
N PHE A 34 0.49 1.78 -4.85
CA PHE A 34 0.47 2.87 -3.88
C PHE A 34 0.75 2.38 -2.47
N PHE A 35 1.47 3.21 -1.72
CA PHE A 35 1.83 2.97 -0.33
C PHE A 35 0.82 3.59 0.68
N GLY A 36 -0.27 4.18 0.18
CA GLY A 36 -1.27 4.83 1.01
C GLY A 36 -0.89 6.23 1.50
N MET A 37 0.19 6.82 0.97
CA MET A 37 0.57 8.21 1.23
C MET A 37 0.39 9.05 -0.03
N HIS A 38 -0.46 10.07 0.05
CA HIS A 38 -0.77 10.94 -1.07
C HIS A 38 -0.70 12.41 -0.63
N VAL A 39 -0.14 13.25 -1.49
CA VAL A 39 -0.26 14.71 -1.41
C VAL A 39 -1.10 15.12 -2.62
N LEU A 40 -2.32 15.57 -2.37
CA LEU A 40 -3.32 15.82 -3.41
C LEU A 40 -3.66 17.29 -3.44
N THR A 41 -4.01 17.77 -4.64
CA THR A 41 -4.54 19.12 -4.83
C THR A 41 -6.00 19.20 -4.37
N PRO A 42 -6.57 20.39 -4.12
CA PRO A 42 -7.99 20.54 -3.78
C PRO A 42 -8.96 19.95 -4.80
N THR A 43 -8.56 19.80 -6.06
CA THR A 43 -9.34 19.18 -7.16
C THR A 43 -9.92 17.81 -6.77
N ILE A 44 -9.28 17.08 -5.85
CA ILE A 44 -9.80 15.80 -5.38
C ILE A 44 -11.16 15.94 -4.69
N PHE A 45 -11.40 17.05 -3.99
CA PHE A 45 -12.69 17.29 -3.32
C PHE A 45 -13.80 17.54 -4.33
N ASP A 46 -13.51 18.29 -5.39
CA ASP A 46 -14.47 18.54 -6.50
C ASP A 46 -14.86 17.22 -7.15
N ILE A 47 -13.89 16.34 -7.41
CA ILE A 47 -14.12 14.99 -7.97
C ILE A 47 -14.98 14.14 -7.03
N LEU A 48 -14.70 14.16 -5.73
CA LEU A 48 -15.48 13.40 -4.75
C LEU A 48 -16.92 13.95 -4.63
N GLU A 49 -17.12 15.27 -4.67
CA GLU A 49 -18.45 15.88 -4.69
C GLU A 49 -19.26 15.49 -5.93
N GLU A 50 -18.64 15.48 -7.10
CA GLU A 50 -19.25 14.99 -8.34
C GLU A 50 -19.68 13.53 -8.21
N GLN A 51 -18.80 12.66 -7.68
CA GLN A 51 -19.09 11.25 -7.49
C GLN A 51 -20.24 11.02 -6.49
N ILE A 52 -20.25 11.78 -5.38
CA ILE A 52 -21.35 11.77 -4.39
C ILE A 52 -22.67 12.23 -5.03
N GLY A 53 -22.63 13.28 -5.83
CA GLY A 53 -23.79 13.79 -6.54
C GLY A 53 -24.39 12.77 -7.51
N ALA A 54 -23.52 12.10 -8.28
CA ALA A 54 -23.93 11.05 -9.21
C ALA A 54 -24.57 9.85 -8.49
N LEU A 55 -24.00 9.42 -7.36
CA LEU A 55 -24.57 8.34 -6.54
C LEU A 55 -25.95 8.68 -6.00
N LYS A 56 -26.14 9.89 -5.48
CA LYS A 56 -27.45 10.33 -4.95
C LYS A 56 -28.55 10.30 -6.01
N GLN A 57 -28.20 10.49 -7.28
CA GLN A 57 -29.15 10.44 -8.39
C GLN A 57 -29.46 9.00 -8.84
N GLN A 58 -28.57 8.03 -8.56
CA GLN A 58 -28.72 6.64 -8.97
C GLN A 58 -29.37 5.73 -7.91
N THR A 59 -29.66 6.24 -6.70
CA THR A 59 -30.03 5.45 -5.51
C THR A 59 -31.40 4.76 -5.61
N GLU A 60 -32.14 4.86 -6.71
CA GLU A 60 -33.41 4.14 -6.85
C GLU A 60 -33.30 2.74 -7.50
N GLN A 61 -32.15 2.32 -8.06
CA GLN A 61 -32.15 1.08 -8.88
C GLN A 61 -30.86 0.25 -9.01
N SER A 62 -29.78 0.42 -8.27
CA SER A 62 -28.62 -0.50 -8.43
C SER A 62 -27.71 -0.60 -7.22
N ASP A 63 -27.02 -1.74 -7.10
CA ASP A 63 -25.93 -2.01 -6.16
C ASP A 63 -24.92 -0.85 -6.15
N VAL A 64 -24.98 -0.05 -5.12
CA VAL A 64 -24.10 1.10 -4.92
C VAL A 64 -22.70 0.59 -4.64
N THR A 65 -21.90 0.44 -5.65
CA THR A 65 -20.45 0.33 -5.48
C THR A 65 -19.99 1.65 -4.86
N GLY A 66 -19.59 1.62 -3.60
CA GLY A 66 -19.25 2.81 -2.83
C GLY A 66 -18.16 3.65 -3.50
N ILE A 67 -18.14 4.94 -3.24
CA ILE A 67 -17.07 5.85 -3.67
C ILE A 67 -15.76 5.36 -3.08
N THR A 68 -14.75 5.18 -3.91
CA THR A 68 -13.41 4.80 -3.47
C THR A 68 -12.41 5.89 -3.82
N LEU A 69 -11.39 6.04 -2.99
CA LEU A 69 -10.29 6.95 -3.28
C LEU A 69 -9.59 6.57 -4.60
N ALA A 70 -9.46 5.29 -4.90
CA ALA A 70 -8.86 4.83 -6.14
C ALA A 70 -9.60 5.31 -7.39
N ALA A 71 -10.94 5.29 -7.36
CA ALA A 71 -11.76 5.83 -8.46
C ALA A 71 -11.56 7.35 -8.61
N ALA A 72 -11.50 8.09 -7.50
CA ALA A 72 -11.24 9.52 -7.54
C ALA A 72 -9.82 9.83 -8.04
N LEU A 73 -8.81 9.06 -7.65
CA LEU A 73 -7.43 9.21 -8.13
C LEU A 73 -7.29 8.89 -9.63
N ALA A 74 -8.05 7.94 -10.15
CA ALA A 74 -8.08 7.64 -11.58
C ALA A 74 -8.63 8.84 -12.38
N VAL A 75 -9.68 9.49 -11.88
CA VAL A 75 -10.22 10.73 -12.48
C VAL A 75 -9.22 11.87 -12.36
N LEU A 76 -8.57 12.05 -11.20
CA LEU A 76 -7.56 13.07 -10.96
C LEU A 76 -6.40 12.95 -11.94
N ALA A 77 -5.89 11.74 -12.18
CA ALA A 77 -4.79 11.48 -13.11
C ALA A 77 -5.11 11.89 -14.56
N GLY A 78 -6.41 11.87 -14.93
CA GLY A 78 -6.89 12.37 -16.22
C GLY A 78 -7.08 13.90 -16.27
N ARG A 79 -7.26 14.57 -15.13
CA ARG A 79 -7.52 16.02 -15.07
C ARG A 79 -6.26 16.85 -14.88
N GLU A 80 -5.28 16.32 -14.15
CA GLU A 80 -4.05 17.04 -13.86
C GLU A 80 -2.84 16.10 -13.80
N GLN A 81 -1.64 16.69 -13.71
CA GLN A 81 -0.42 15.92 -13.59
C GLN A 81 -0.33 15.31 -12.18
N TYR A 82 -0.53 13.99 -12.11
CA TYR A 82 -0.37 13.22 -10.88
C TYR A 82 0.91 12.40 -10.96
N LEU A 83 1.82 12.59 -9.99
CA LEU A 83 3.14 11.97 -9.98
C LEU A 83 3.25 10.98 -8.83
N ALA A 84 3.93 9.86 -9.08
CA ALA A 84 4.27 8.86 -8.10
C ALA A 84 5.79 8.76 -7.94
N LEU A 85 6.27 8.90 -6.71
CA LEU A 85 7.67 8.68 -6.34
C LEU A 85 7.85 7.21 -5.96
N GLU A 86 8.64 6.48 -6.73
CA GLU A 86 8.99 5.10 -6.40
C GLU A 86 9.95 5.06 -5.20
N LYS A 87 9.62 4.20 -4.24
CA LYS A 87 10.41 3.92 -3.06
C LYS A 87 10.78 2.44 -3.04
N HIS A 88 12.05 2.15 -2.77
CA HIS A 88 12.57 0.79 -2.64
C HIS A 88 12.70 0.34 -1.18
N ASP A 89 12.03 1.03 -0.28
CA ASP A 89 12.02 0.73 1.15
C ASP A 89 11.21 -0.54 1.44
N SER A 90 11.51 -1.19 2.57
CA SER A 90 10.77 -2.37 3.00
C SER A 90 9.34 -2.02 3.43
N ARG A 91 8.39 -2.82 3.00
CA ARG A 91 6.99 -2.71 3.40
C ARG A 91 6.62 -3.82 4.38
N TYR A 92 5.93 -3.47 5.45
CA TYR A 92 5.41 -4.41 6.43
C TYR A 92 3.90 -4.29 6.51
N ASP A 93 3.20 -5.41 6.32
CA ASP A 93 1.75 -5.48 6.50
C ASP A 93 1.44 -5.82 7.96
N VAL A 94 0.99 -4.83 8.72
CA VAL A 94 0.66 -5.00 10.14
C VAL A 94 -0.68 -5.69 10.38
N GLY A 95 -1.49 -5.87 9.35
CA GLY A 95 -2.80 -6.53 9.43
C GLY A 95 -2.72 -8.06 9.36
N VAL A 96 -1.58 -8.63 8.96
CA VAL A 96 -1.40 -10.08 8.93
C VAL A 96 -0.90 -10.62 10.28
N LYS A 97 -1.08 -11.93 10.50
CA LYS A 97 -0.58 -12.59 11.71
C LYS A 97 0.92 -12.33 11.88
N TYR A 98 1.32 -11.85 13.05
CA TYR A 98 2.70 -11.43 13.37
C TYR A 98 3.26 -10.26 12.56
N GLY A 99 2.48 -9.62 11.68
CA GLY A 99 2.94 -8.50 10.86
C GLY A 99 3.42 -7.31 11.71
N LEU A 100 2.67 -6.95 12.75
CA LEU A 100 3.08 -5.90 13.68
C LEU A 100 4.40 -6.25 14.40
N LEU A 101 4.54 -7.48 14.88
CA LEU A 101 5.77 -7.94 15.55
C LEU A 101 6.97 -7.85 14.60
N THR A 102 6.80 -8.34 13.36
CA THR A 102 7.84 -8.28 12.33
C THR A 102 8.24 -6.84 12.01
N ALA A 103 7.26 -5.94 11.87
CA ALA A 103 7.51 -4.53 11.63
C ALA A 103 8.27 -3.87 12.79
N GLN A 104 7.87 -4.15 14.03
CA GLN A 104 8.54 -3.63 15.23
C GLN A 104 9.99 -4.12 15.32
N LEU A 105 10.24 -5.40 15.11
CA LEU A 105 11.59 -5.97 15.11
C LEU A 105 12.45 -5.36 14.01
N ALA A 106 11.93 -5.25 12.80
CA ALA A 106 12.66 -4.65 11.69
C ALA A 106 13.02 -3.19 11.94
N LEU A 107 12.09 -2.39 12.49
CA LEU A 107 12.34 -1.00 12.86
C LEU A 107 13.37 -0.90 14.01
N ALA A 108 13.26 -1.75 15.03
CA ALA A 108 14.16 -1.74 16.16
C ALA A 108 15.60 -2.14 15.76
N LEU A 109 15.73 -3.15 14.89
CA LEU A 109 17.04 -3.60 14.36
C LEU A 109 17.70 -2.61 13.39
N ASN A 110 16.95 -1.65 12.85
CA ASN A 110 17.47 -0.56 12.04
C ASN A 110 17.56 0.77 12.82
N GLY A 111 17.20 0.76 14.10
CA GLY A 111 17.23 1.92 14.98
C GLY A 111 18.57 2.19 15.64
N ARG A 112 18.63 3.22 16.51
CA ARG A 112 19.85 3.59 17.26
C ARG A 112 20.35 2.48 18.17
N ASP A 113 19.43 1.75 18.78
CA ASP A 113 19.69 0.75 19.81
C ASP A 113 19.72 -0.67 19.23
N HIS A 114 20.03 -0.79 17.93
CA HIS A 114 20.00 -2.07 17.20
C HIS A 114 20.86 -3.16 17.86
N ASP A 115 22.04 -2.83 18.37
CA ASP A 115 22.92 -3.79 19.04
C ASP A 115 22.32 -4.31 20.35
N GLU A 116 21.72 -3.45 21.15
CA GLU A 116 21.04 -3.84 22.39
C GLU A 116 19.82 -4.72 22.11
N VAL A 117 19.03 -4.38 21.09
CA VAL A 117 17.89 -5.17 20.65
C VAL A 117 18.33 -6.54 20.17
N LEU A 118 19.38 -6.59 19.35
CA LEU A 118 19.93 -7.85 18.85
C LEU A 118 20.44 -8.74 20.00
N ALA A 119 21.17 -8.17 20.96
CA ALA A 119 21.66 -8.90 22.13
C ALA A 119 20.49 -9.49 22.95
N LYS A 120 19.42 -8.74 23.17
CA LYS A 120 18.23 -9.22 23.86
C LYS A 120 17.50 -10.34 23.12
N LEU A 121 17.39 -10.22 21.80
CA LEU A 121 16.79 -11.27 20.96
C LEU A 121 17.62 -12.56 21.00
N LEU A 122 18.94 -12.47 20.92
CA LEU A 122 19.83 -13.63 21.02
C LEU A 122 19.72 -14.30 22.42
N ALA A 123 19.64 -13.50 23.48
CA ALA A 123 19.45 -14.03 24.85
C ALA A 123 18.10 -14.78 24.99
N LEU A 124 17.03 -14.25 24.44
CA LEU A 124 15.70 -14.92 24.43
C LEU A 124 15.74 -16.25 23.66
N LEU A 125 16.39 -16.27 22.49
CA LEU A 125 16.55 -17.49 21.70
C LEU A 125 17.38 -18.54 22.46
N ALA A 126 18.49 -18.15 23.09
CA ALA A 126 19.33 -19.04 23.89
C ALA A 126 18.57 -19.63 25.09
N GLN A 127 17.78 -18.83 25.79
CA GLN A 127 16.93 -19.33 26.89
C GLN A 127 15.91 -20.36 26.42
N ARG A 128 15.30 -20.15 25.26
CA ARG A 128 14.35 -21.09 24.65
C ARG A 128 15.00 -22.44 24.37
N GLU A 129 16.19 -22.44 23.73
CA GLU A 129 16.94 -23.66 23.42
C GLU A 129 17.28 -24.47 24.69
N LEU A 130 17.73 -23.79 25.77
CA LEU A 130 18.03 -24.43 27.03
C LEU A 130 16.79 -25.06 27.67
N SER A 131 15.63 -24.38 27.57
CA SER A 131 14.37 -24.91 28.09
C SER A 131 13.87 -26.14 27.32
N THR A 132 14.13 -26.18 26.01
CA THR A 132 13.71 -27.32 25.15
C THR A 132 14.64 -28.54 25.34
N ALA A 133 15.89 -28.32 25.72
CA ALA A 133 16.85 -29.41 25.99
C ALA A 133 16.64 -30.07 27.35
N GLN A 134 15.83 -29.49 28.25
CA GLN A 134 15.51 -30.02 29.59
C GLN A 134 14.16 -30.72 29.67
N ALA A 135 13.36 -30.72 28.61
CA ALA A 135 12.05 -31.34 28.49
C ALA A 135 12.11 -32.65 27.69
#